data_bf263487abffc8e7bce18ea334a6197f
#
_entry.id   bf263487abffc8e7bce18ea334a6197f
#
_cell.length_a   1.000
_cell.length_b   1.000
_cell.length_c   1.000
_cell.angle_alpha   90.00
_cell.angle_beta   90.00
_cell.angle_gamma   90.00
#
_symmetry.space_group_name_H-M   'P 1'
#
loop_
_entity.id
_entity.type
_entity.pdbx_description
1 polymer ?
#
loop_
_entity_poly.entity_id
_entity_poly.type
_entity_poly.pdbx_seq_one_letter_code
_entity_poly.pdbx_strand_id
1 'polypeptide(L)'
;EFQFHLDSTPFGLLFAEQMKRAEEVDPYVVLVTGWNEWTAGRWETTASGALIANTYLTGGKEAWTKSYYVDAFNPEFSRDIEPMKGGFGDNYYYQLAAFLRRFKGAREIPAADGQIAISEDGGVEQWSGVWPEYRDTSGDTMHRDSIGFGGFNYYRNSTGRNDILRAKVSRNGDSVWFMVECREEITAPEGSEWMNLFLDSDCNSKTGWAGYDFVIGRDISAVRNGKGMVSVHAFRSDTWEMQQIGEAELTVEGRFLIVRVAASLCGLEGDFDFKWADNSVSDGQVMSFLDRGDAAPNGRFNYAYRQKKGTTTLSESLNTCLAGGAGFVAGKSYMVSGKSVSPIDLADTGVAAQLTRNRFFVPAGALAHVEGFSVSVSADGTTATVSRGKTTLVFTSGSDHVAMGIDTVIVPVAPYIENGQLWIPLHVVAYYNGMQFLSDRYGRALITPADVEKLPDETVRRMLNELDRAI
;
A
#
# COMPACT_ATOMS: atom_id res chain seq x y z
N GLU A 1 -7.38 -26.30 -33.03
CA GLU A 1 -6.90 -27.05 -31.87
C GLU A 1 -6.18 -26.07 -30.98
N PHE A 2 -6.75 -25.77 -29.81
CA PHE A 2 -6.04 -24.97 -28.78
C PHE A 2 -4.96 -25.86 -28.19
N GLN A 3 -3.71 -25.57 -28.48
CA GLN A 3 -2.59 -26.17 -27.77
C GLN A 3 -2.40 -25.40 -26.47
N PHE A 4 -2.64 -26.06 -25.37
CA PHE A 4 -2.40 -25.56 -24.03
C PHE A 4 -0.90 -25.66 -23.71
N HIS A 5 -0.29 -24.55 -23.40
CA HIS A 5 1.11 -24.47 -22.97
C HIS A 5 1.16 -24.19 -21.47
N LEU A 6 1.62 -25.15 -20.68
CA LEU A 6 1.82 -24.97 -19.24
C LEU A 6 2.75 -23.79 -18.92
N ASP A 7 3.66 -23.48 -19.84
CA ASP A 7 4.61 -22.36 -19.70
C ASP A 7 3.94 -20.98 -19.79
N SER A 8 2.69 -20.88 -20.26
CA SER A 8 1.94 -19.61 -20.32
C SER A 8 1.31 -19.21 -18.99
N THR A 9 1.18 -20.14 -18.05
CA THR A 9 0.55 -19.94 -16.75
C THR A 9 1.11 -18.75 -15.96
N PRO A 10 2.45 -18.56 -15.85
CA PRO A 10 3.02 -17.43 -15.13
C PRO A 10 2.69 -16.07 -15.75
N PHE A 11 2.29 -16.06 -17.02
CA PHE A 11 2.01 -14.82 -17.76
C PHE A 11 0.55 -14.36 -17.67
N GLY A 12 -0.41 -15.27 -17.36
CA GLY A 12 -1.84 -14.96 -17.27
C GLY A 12 -2.32 -14.14 -18.47
N LEU A 13 -2.06 -14.62 -19.69
CA LEU A 13 -2.15 -13.83 -20.92
C LEU A 13 -3.52 -13.20 -21.14
N LEU A 14 -4.60 -13.97 -20.93
CA LEU A 14 -5.97 -13.48 -21.09
C LEU A 14 -6.29 -12.36 -20.09
N PHE A 15 -5.92 -12.55 -18.84
CA PHE A 15 -6.12 -11.54 -17.80
C PHE A 15 -5.32 -10.27 -18.11
N ALA A 16 -4.06 -10.42 -18.49
CA ALA A 16 -3.19 -9.30 -18.87
C ALA A 16 -3.76 -8.52 -20.07
N GLU A 17 -4.30 -9.22 -21.09
CA GLU A 17 -4.93 -8.59 -22.25
C GLU A 17 -6.18 -7.78 -21.86
N GLN A 18 -7.06 -8.34 -21.02
CA GLN A 18 -8.26 -7.65 -20.55
C GLN A 18 -7.90 -6.42 -19.70
N MET A 19 -6.90 -6.52 -18.81
CA MET A 19 -6.45 -5.38 -18.01
C MET A 19 -5.82 -4.29 -18.87
N LYS A 20 -5.01 -4.67 -19.87
CA LYS A 20 -4.47 -3.72 -20.86
C LYS A 20 -5.60 -3.02 -21.61
N ARG A 21 -6.62 -3.75 -22.04
CA ARG A 21 -7.77 -3.15 -22.72
C ARG A 21 -8.52 -2.18 -21.82
N ALA A 22 -8.69 -2.49 -20.55
CA ALA A 22 -9.29 -1.59 -19.58
C ALA A 22 -8.45 -0.29 -19.41
N GLU A 23 -7.14 -0.40 -19.39
CA GLU A 23 -6.23 0.76 -19.34
C GLU A 23 -6.36 1.64 -20.62
N GLU A 24 -6.45 1.03 -21.82
CA GLU A 24 -6.62 1.73 -23.09
C GLU A 24 -7.96 2.48 -23.19
N VAL A 25 -9.04 1.87 -22.71
CA VAL A 25 -10.38 2.48 -22.73
C VAL A 25 -10.55 3.54 -21.65
N ASP A 26 -9.78 3.44 -20.56
CA ASP A 26 -9.81 4.33 -19.41
C ASP A 26 -11.23 4.59 -18.85
N PRO A 27 -12.03 3.55 -18.55
CA PRO A 27 -13.38 3.72 -18.08
C PRO A 27 -13.39 4.28 -16.66
N TYR A 28 -14.50 4.90 -16.28
CA TYR A 28 -14.68 5.44 -14.93
C TYR A 28 -14.66 4.34 -13.83
N VAL A 29 -15.16 3.15 -14.16
CA VAL A 29 -15.21 1.99 -13.25
C VAL A 29 -14.78 0.74 -14.02
N VAL A 30 -13.91 -0.05 -13.43
CA VAL A 30 -13.62 -1.43 -13.83
C VAL A 30 -14.13 -2.37 -12.76
N LEU A 31 -15.05 -3.26 -13.13
CA LEU A 31 -15.49 -4.35 -12.26
C LEU A 31 -14.70 -5.60 -12.59
N VAL A 32 -13.89 -6.06 -11.66
CA VAL A 32 -13.16 -7.33 -11.77
C VAL A 32 -14.00 -8.39 -11.09
N THR A 33 -14.39 -9.42 -11.85
CA THR A 33 -15.18 -10.56 -11.37
C THR A 33 -14.28 -11.80 -11.23
N GLY A 34 -14.74 -12.82 -10.48
CA GLY A 34 -13.99 -14.06 -10.32
C GLY A 34 -12.86 -13.95 -9.31
N TRP A 35 -13.14 -13.36 -8.13
CA TRP A 35 -12.17 -13.39 -7.03
C TRP A 35 -11.87 -14.83 -6.63
N ASN A 36 -12.93 -15.59 -6.33
CA ASN A 36 -12.87 -17.03 -6.17
C ASN A 36 -14.22 -17.66 -6.56
N GLU A 37 -14.17 -18.68 -7.36
CA GLU A 37 -15.33 -19.52 -7.71
C GLU A 37 -14.96 -21.00 -7.52
N TRP A 38 -14.21 -21.32 -6.48
CA TRP A 38 -13.64 -22.63 -6.20
C TRP A 38 -14.66 -23.77 -6.19
N THR A 39 -15.91 -23.47 -5.91
CA THR A 39 -17.01 -24.44 -5.85
C THR A 39 -17.95 -24.35 -7.02
N ALA A 40 -17.81 -23.35 -7.88
CA ALA A 40 -18.68 -23.19 -9.05
C ALA A 40 -18.40 -24.26 -10.10
N GLY A 41 -19.45 -24.96 -10.51
CA GLY A 41 -19.39 -25.87 -11.63
C GLY A 41 -18.33 -26.97 -11.52
N ARG A 42 -18.27 -27.69 -10.41
CA ARG A 42 -17.37 -28.84 -10.29
C ARG A 42 -17.65 -29.88 -11.36
N TRP A 43 -16.63 -30.21 -12.12
CA TRP A 43 -16.66 -31.20 -13.19
C TRP A 43 -15.80 -32.40 -12.84
N GLU A 44 -16.22 -33.59 -13.27
CA GLU A 44 -15.48 -34.82 -13.09
C GLU A 44 -15.20 -35.48 -14.43
N THR A 45 -14.14 -36.26 -14.50
CA THR A 45 -13.83 -37.07 -15.64
C THR A 45 -13.99 -38.57 -15.29
N THR A 46 -14.48 -39.35 -16.23
CA THR A 46 -14.43 -40.83 -16.13
C THR A 46 -12.99 -41.33 -16.16
N ALA A 47 -12.77 -42.56 -15.75
CA ALA A 47 -11.48 -43.24 -15.91
C ALA A 47 -10.94 -43.21 -17.36
N SER A 48 -11.82 -43.11 -18.36
CA SER A 48 -11.47 -42.94 -19.76
C SER A 48 -11.22 -41.49 -20.20
N GLY A 49 -11.32 -40.50 -19.28
CA GLY A 49 -11.11 -39.09 -19.60
C GLY A 49 -12.31 -38.36 -20.20
N ALA A 50 -13.48 -38.98 -20.28
CA ALA A 50 -14.69 -38.30 -20.73
C ALA A 50 -15.25 -37.41 -19.65
N LEU A 51 -15.67 -36.18 -20.00
CA LEU A 51 -16.32 -35.23 -19.11
C LEU A 51 -17.68 -35.74 -18.65
N ILE A 52 -17.88 -35.77 -17.34
CA ILE A 52 -19.20 -35.99 -16.73
C ILE A 52 -19.65 -34.61 -16.20
N ALA A 53 -20.86 -34.21 -16.60
CA ALA A 53 -21.47 -33.00 -16.16
C ALA A 53 -21.63 -32.97 -14.62
N ASN A 54 -21.55 -31.77 -14.09
CA ASN A 54 -21.75 -31.30 -12.73
C ASN A 54 -22.23 -32.35 -11.71
N THR A 55 -21.33 -32.79 -10.85
CA THR A 55 -21.55 -33.90 -9.90
C THR A 55 -22.51 -33.60 -8.76
N TYR A 56 -22.97 -32.40 -8.59
CA TYR A 56 -24.12 -32.11 -7.69
C TYR A 56 -25.36 -32.93 -8.08
N LEU A 57 -25.41 -33.39 -9.33
CA LEU A 57 -26.57 -34.11 -9.87
C LEU A 57 -26.42 -35.62 -9.84
N THR A 58 -25.22 -36.17 -9.73
CA THR A 58 -25.01 -37.61 -9.99
C THR A 58 -24.81 -38.45 -8.72
N GLY A 59 -24.58 -37.85 -7.54
CA GLY A 59 -24.37 -38.61 -6.30
C GLY A 59 -23.34 -39.74 -6.40
N GLY A 60 -22.51 -39.69 -7.46
CA GLY A 60 -21.74 -40.82 -7.93
C GLY A 60 -20.51 -41.14 -7.11
N LYS A 61 -20.40 -42.32 -6.60
CA LYS A 61 -19.24 -42.85 -5.89
C LYS A 61 -18.11 -43.35 -6.80
N GLU A 62 -18.29 -43.37 -8.12
CA GLU A 62 -17.38 -44.05 -9.05
C GLU A 62 -16.42 -43.13 -9.83
N ALA A 63 -16.54 -41.82 -9.73
CA ALA A 63 -15.88 -40.89 -10.67
C ALA A 63 -14.75 -40.02 -10.08
N TRP A 64 -14.26 -40.30 -8.92
CA TRP A 64 -13.30 -39.40 -8.20
C TRP A 64 -11.85 -39.52 -8.70
N THR A 65 -11.59 -39.81 -9.93
CA THR A 65 -10.23 -39.89 -10.44
C THR A 65 -9.64 -38.54 -10.82
N LYS A 66 -10.46 -37.60 -11.29
CA LYS A 66 -10.07 -36.22 -11.55
C LYS A 66 -11.27 -35.31 -11.50
N SER A 67 -11.26 -34.30 -10.65
CA SER A 67 -12.26 -33.26 -10.65
C SER A 67 -11.61 -31.90 -10.87
N TYR A 68 -12.32 -30.97 -11.48
CA TYR A 68 -11.90 -29.58 -11.63
C TYR A 68 -13.11 -28.65 -11.57
N TYR A 69 -12.85 -27.43 -11.28
CA TYR A 69 -13.86 -26.38 -11.29
C TYR A 69 -13.81 -25.60 -12.60
N VAL A 70 -14.94 -25.08 -13.05
CA VAL A 70 -15.05 -24.40 -14.36
C VAL A 70 -14.08 -23.25 -14.48
N ASP A 71 -13.95 -22.42 -13.45
CA ASP A 71 -13.09 -21.25 -13.45
C ASP A 71 -11.60 -21.57 -13.26
N ALA A 72 -11.29 -22.78 -12.82
CA ALA A 72 -9.94 -23.31 -12.75
C ALA A 72 -9.68 -24.39 -13.83
N PHE A 73 -10.39 -24.34 -14.95
CA PHE A 73 -10.32 -25.33 -16.03
C PHE A 73 -8.88 -25.53 -16.53
N ASN A 74 -8.19 -24.44 -16.75
CA ASN A 74 -6.75 -24.47 -16.95
C ASN A 74 -6.12 -23.13 -16.48
N PRO A 75 -4.82 -23.15 -16.17
CA PRO A 75 -4.14 -21.99 -15.62
C PRO A 75 -4.18 -20.72 -16.49
N GLU A 76 -4.25 -20.87 -17.81
CA GLU A 76 -4.27 -19.74 -18.74
C GLU A 76 -5.61 -19.01 -18.76
N PHE A 77 -6.70 -19.76 -18.63
CA PHE A 77 -8.06 -19.25 -18.72
C PHE A 77 -8.76 -19.15 -17.37
N SER A 78 -8.01 -19.33 -16.29
CA SER A 78 -8.56 -19.15 -14.96
C SER A 78 -9.06 -17.72 -14.77
N ARG A 79 -10.20 -17.60 -14.10
CA ARG A 79 -10.79 -16.33 -13.66
C ARG A 79 -10.64 -16.10 -12.17
N ASP A 80 -10.11 -17.09 -11.46
CA ASP A 80 -9.88 -16.99 -10.03
C ASP A 80 -8.61 -16.20 -9.75
N ILE A 81 -8.78 -15.09 -9.02
CA ILE A 81 -7.72 -14.13 -8.73
C ILE A 81 -7.13 -14.40 -7.35
N GLU A 82 -7.89 -15.04 -6.47
CA GLU A 82 -7.42 -15.37 -5.13
C GLU A 82 -6.15 -16.24 -5.18
N PRO A 83 -5.14 -15.94 -4.35
CA PRO A 83 -3.96 -16.78 -4.24
C PRO A 83 -4.32 -18.21 -3.88
N MET A 84 -3.71 -19.18 -4.55
CA MET A 84 -3.94 -20.60 -4.31
C MET A 84 -2.63 -21.35 -4.10
N LYS A 85 -2.67 -22.38 -3.28
CA LYS A 85 -1.54 -23.30 -3.13
C LYS A 85 -1.53 -24.32 -4.25
N GLY A 86 -0.44 -24.41 -5.00
CA GLY A 86 -0.37 -25.17 -6.23
C GLY A 86 -1.01 -24.42 -7.41
N GLY A 87 -1.20 -25.10 -8.55
CA GLY A 87 -1.75 -24.47 -9.75
C GLY A 87 -0.95 -23.23 -10.19
N PHE A 88 -1.63 -22.12 -10.34
CA PHE A 88 -1.01 -20.83 -10.72
C PHE A 88 -0.62 -19.95 -9.52
N GLY A 89 -0.72 -20.46 -8.29
CA GLY A 89 -0.26 -19.77 -7.10
C GLY A 89 -0.94 -18.42 -6.91
N ASP A 90 -0.14 -17.37 -6.80
CA ASP A 90 -0.58 -15.99 -6.61
C ASP A 90 -0.42 -15.10 -7.85
N ASN A 91 -0.17 -15.69 -9.03
CA ASN A 91 0.12 -14.95 -10.25
C ASN A 91 -0.97 -13.94 -10.63
N TYR A 92 -2.24 -14.36 -10.62
CA TYR A 92 -3.35 -13.47 -10.97
C TYR A 92 -3.56 -12.37 -9.95
N TYR A 93 -3.38 -12.68 -8.67
CA TYR A 93 -3.46 -11.69 -7.60
C TYR A 93 -2.42 -10.57 -7.77
N TYR A 94 -1.17 -10.91 -8.07
CA TYR A 94 -0.14 -9.91 -8.32
C TYR A 94 -0.35 -9.13 -9.62
N GLN A 95 -0.89 -9.76 -10.66
CA GLN A 95 -1.30 -9.06 -11.87
C GLN A 95 -2.42 -8.06 -11.59
N LEU A 96 -3.42 -8.44 -10.78
CA LEU A 96 -4.46 -7.53 -10.34
C LEU A 96 -3.88 -6.37 -9.52
N ALA A 97 -3.01 -6.64 -8.58
CA ALA A 97 -2.35 -5.61 -7.77
C ALA A 97 -1.56 -4.62 -8.65
N ALA A 98 -0.81 -5.13 -9.63
CA ALA A 98 -0.08 -4.31 -10.60
C ALA A 98 -1.03 -3.47 -11.47
N PHE A 99 -2.11 -4.06 -11.97
CA PHE A 99 -3.16 -3.34 -12.71
C PHE A 99 -3.78 -2.22 -11.86
N LEU A 100 -4.18 -2.53 -10.61
CA LEU A 100 -4.79 -1.54 -9.73
C LEU A 100 -3.86 -0.34 -9.48
N ARG A 101 -2.56 -0.59 -9.32
CA ARG A 101 -1.56 0.48 -9.16
C ARG A 101 -1.46 1.36 -10.40
N ARG A 102 -1.55 0.80 -11.60
CA ARG A 102 -1.54 1.58 -12.85
C ARG A 102 -2.86 2.31 -13.08
N PHE A 103 -3.97 1.63 -12.89
CA PHE A 103 -5.32 2.16 -13.15
C PHE A 103 -5.75 3.23 -12.14
N LYS A 104 -5.55 2.98 -10.85
CA LYS A 104 -5.94 3.88 -9.75
C LYS A 104 -4.80 4.81 -9.30
N GLY A 105 -3.58 4.52 -9.69
CA GLY A 105 -2.37 5.08 -9.11
C GLY A 105 -1.97 4.34 -7.82
N ALA A 106 -0.72 4.49 -7.47
CA ALA A 106 -0.19 4.05 -6.19
C ALA A 106 0.14 5.28 -5.35
N ARG A 107 -0.16 5.23 -4.06
CA ARG A 107 0.37 6.22 -3.14
C ARG A 107 1.88 6.15 -3.16
N GLU A 108 2.52 7.29 -3.03
CA GLU A 108 3.97 7.30 -2.86
C GLU A 108 4.33 6.52 -1.59
N ILE A 109 5.41 5.75 -1.69
CA ILE A 109 5.93 5.03 -0.53
C ILE A 109 6.44 6.09 0.45
N PRO A 110 5.96 6.12 1.71
CA PRO A 110 6.38 7.13 2.64
C PRO A 110 7.88 7.00 2.91
N ALA A 111 8.61 8.10 2.76
CA ALA A 111 10.04 8.14 3.06
C ALA A 111 10.26 8.18 4.58
N ALA A 112 11.35 7.55 5.02
CA ALA A 112 11.77 7.59 6.42
C ALA A 112 12.09 9.03 6.85
N ASP A 113 11.48 9.50 7.93
CA ASP A 113 11.54 10.88 8.39
C ASP A 113 12.75 11.13 9.29
N GLY A 114 13.91 11.07 8.67
CA GLY A 114 15.19 11.31 9.36
C GLY A 114 15.69 10.15 10.20
N GLN A 115 16.87 10.36 10.79
CA GLN A 115 17.50 9.39 11.69
C GLN A 115 17.09 9.73 13.13
N ILE A 116 16.18 8.99 13.69
CA ILE A 116 15.94 9.03 15.14
C ILE A 116 16.93 8.05 15.77
N ALA A 117 17.81 8.56 16.61
CA ALA A 117 18.79 7.73 17.29
C ALA A 117 18.08 6.81 18.29
N ILE A 118 18.05 5.52 17.99
CA ILE A 118 17.64 4.48 18.91
C ILE A 118 18.86 4.08 19.75
N SER A 119 18.70 3.98 21.06
CA SER A 119 19.72 3.52 21.99
C SER A 119 19.37 2.12 22.52
N GLU A 120 20.39 1.33 22.84
CA GLU A 120 20.23 -0.06 23.35
C GLU A 120 19.46 -0.12 24.68
N ASP A 121 19.53 0.93 25.48
CA ASP A 121 18.89 1.00 26.81
C ASP A 121 17.62 1.84 26.83
N GLY A 122 17.16 2.30 25.67
CA GLY A 122 16.12 3.33 25.55
C GLY A 122 14.68 2.85 25.54
N GLY A 123 14.39 1.58 25.80
CA GLY A 123 13.02 1.03 25.85
C GLY A 123 12.20 1.24 24.56
N VAL A 124 10.97 0.75 24.52
CA VAL A 124 10.10 0.80 23.33
C VAL A 124 9.50 2.17 23.06
N GLU A 125 9.43 3.06 24.05
CA GLU A 125 8.83 4.40 23.92
C GLU A 125 9.59 5.29 22.94
N GLN A 126 10.91 5.09 22.79
CA GLN A 126 11.72 5.85 21.82
C GLN A 126 11.28 5.64 20.37
N TRP A 127 10.53 4.53 20.08
CA TRP A 127 10.02 4.24 18.76
C TRP A 127 8.76 5.04 18.39
N SER A 128 8.15 5.75 19.33
CA SER A 128 6.92 6.53 19.09
C SER A 128 7.08 7.53 17.96
N GLY A 129 8.25 8.20 17.88
CA GLY A 129 8.56 9.18 16.84
C GLY A 129 9.12 8.60 15.54
N VAL A 130 9.37 7.30 15.46
CA VAL A 130 9.94 6.68 14.25
C VAL A 130 8.86 6.53 13.18
N TRP A 131 9.14 7.06 11.99
CA TRP A 131 8.24 7.03 10.83
C TRP A 131 9.00 6.56 9.57
N PRO A 132 8.37 5.83 8.64
CA PRO A 132 6.96 5.39 8.62
C PRO A 132 6.68 4.21 9.55
N GLU A 133 5.39 4.01 9.85
CA GLU A 133 4.88 2.82 10.51
C GLU A 133 4.34 1.85 9.45
N TYR A 134 4.87 0.64 9.43
CA TYR A 134 4.50 -0.44 8.51
C TYR A 134 3.47 -1.32 9.19
N ARG A 135 2.22 -1.28 8.75
CA ARG A 135 1.09 -1.96 9.40
C ARG A 135 0.78 -3.28 8.75
N ASP A 136 0.35 -4.22 9.57
CA ASP A 136 -0.21 -5.49 9.15
C ASP A 136 -1.63 -5.71 9.69
N THR A 137 -2.29 -6.76 9.23
CA THR A 137 -3.67 -7.07 9.59
C THR A 137 -3.72 -7.92 10.86
N SER A 138 -4.32 -7.42 11.91
CA SER A 138 -4.49 -8.16 13.16
C SER A 138 -5.44 -9.35 13.00
N GLY A 139 -5.04 -10.52 13.48
CA GLY A 139 -5.87 -11.72 13.57
C GLY A 139 -5.90 -12.56 12.30
N ASP A 140 -5.01 -12.32 11.35
CA ASP A 140 -4.94 -13.08 10.09
C ASP A 140 -4.09 -14.35 10.16
N THR A 141 -3.37 -14.55 11.25
CA THR A 141 -2.67 -15.80 11.55
C THR A 141 -3.60 -16.96 11.87
N MET A 142 -4.83 -16.69 12.33
CA MET A 142 -5.67 -17.68 13.00
C MET A 142 -6.63 -18.43 12.11
N HIS A 143 -6.78 -19.68 12.54
CA HIS A 143 -7.65 -20.77 12.12
C HIS A 143 -7.71 -21.02 10.63
N ARG A 144 -6.56 -21.34 10.12
CA ARG A 144 -6.48 -22.06 8.85
C ARG A 144 -6.63 -23.56 9.16
N ASP A 145 -7.82 -24.09 9.01
CA ASP A 145 -8.12 -25.53 9.13
C ASP A 145 -9.05 -25.91 7.98
N SER A 146 -8.51 -25.93 6.78
CA SER A 146 -9.27 -26.15 5.55
C SER A 146 -8.53 -27.05 4.58
N ILE A 147 -9.31 -27.77 3.77
CA ILE A 147 -8.77 -28.58 2.70
C ILE A 147 -8.43 -27.64 1.54
N GLY A 148 -7.17 -27.70 1.05
CA GLY A 148 -6.73 -26.98 -0.11
C GLY A 148 -7.20 -27.60 -1.42
N PHE A 149 -6.78 -27.00 -2.52
CA PHE A 149 -7.14 -27.43 -3.87
C PHE A 149 -6.90 -28.92 -4.09
N GLY A 150 -7.89 -29.58 -4.69
CA GLY A 150 -7.82 -31.02 -5.05
C GLY A 150 -7.79 -31.98 -3.86
N GLY A 151 -7.94 -31.50 -2.63
CA GLY A 151 -7.90 -32.34 -1.43
C GLY A 151 -6.50 -32.85 -1.06
N PHE A 152 -5.46 -32.40 -1.75
CA PHE A 152 -4.09 -32.87 -1.56
C PHE A 152 -3.31 -32.06 -0.53
N ASN A 153 -3.73 -30.83 -0.26
CA ASN A 153 -3.10 -29.94 0.71
C ASN A 153 -4.08 -29.62 1.82
N TYR A 154 -3.58 -29.52 3.01
CA TYR A 154 -4.36 -29.12 4.16
C TYR A 154 -3.73 -27.88 4.80
N TYR A 155 -4.46 -26.78 4.81
CA TYR A 155 -4.02 -25.55 5.46
C TYR A 155 -4.33 -25.65 6.93
N ARG A 156 -3.30 -25.74 7.77
CA ARG A 156 -3.45 -25.75 9.21
C ARG A 156 -2.55 -24.72 9.84
N ASN A 157 -3.17 -23.77 10.52
CA ASN A 157 -2.51 -22.90 11.47
C ASN A 157 -3.44 -22.76 12.71
N SER A 158 -3.13 -23.50 13.75
CA SER A 158 -3.89 -23.48 15.00
C SER A 158 -3.27 -22.56 16.05
N THR A 159 -2.08 -22.01 15.78
CA THR A 159 -1.36 -21.19 16.74
C THR A 159 -1.50 -19.74 16.34
N GLY A 160 -2.29 -18.93 16.87
CA GLY A 160 -2.26 -17.47 16.63
C GLY A 160 -1.03 -16.79 17.27
N ARG A 161 0.11 -17.50 17.39
CA ARG A 161 1.34 -16.97 18.00
C ARG A 161 1.92 -15.84 17.15
N ASN A 162 2.46 -14.85 17.81
CA ASN A 162 3.22 -13.76 17.20
C ASN A 162 2.47 -13.05 16.04
N ASP A 163 1.15 -12.83 16.22
CA ASP A 163 0.30 -12.06 15.31
C ASP A 163 0.84 -10.62 15.19
N ILE A 164 1.46 -10.30 14.07
CA ILE A 164 2.18 -9.05 13.83
C ILE A 164 1.18 -7.92 13.59
N LEU A 165 1.37 -6.78 14.23
CA LEU A 165 0.53 -5.60 14.05
C LEU A 165 1.21 -4.51 13.24
N ARG A 166 2.49 -4.31 13.49
CA ARG A 166 3.27 -3.25 12.84
C ARG A 166 4.76 -3.45 12.99
N ALA A 167 5.50 -2.82 12.08
CA ALA A 167 6.94 -2.73 12.14
C ALA A 167 7.41 -1.29 11.97
N LYS A 168 8.61 -0.99 12.43
CA LYS A 168 9.29 0.28 12.23
C LYS A 168 10.77 0.04 11.97
N VAL A 169 11.40 0.99 11.27
CA VAL A 169 12.84 0.93 10.96
C VAL A 169 13.47 2.26 11.30
N SER A 170 14.59 2.23 12.01
CA SER A 170 15.41 3.40 12.29
C SER A 170 16.87 3.16 11.95
N ARG A 171 17.62 4.23 11.70
CA ARG A 171 19.04 4.19 11.39
C ARG A 171 19.83 5.13 12.29
N ASN A 172 21.00 4.68 12.68
CA ASN A 172 21.96 5.51 13.40
C ASN A 172 23.40 5.11 12.99
N GLY A 173 24.01 5.91 12.12
CA GLY A 173 25.30 5.57 11.52
C GLY A 173 25.22 4.28 10.69
N ASP A 174 26.11 3.33 10.97
CA ASP A 174 26.10 2.00 10.34
C ASP A 174 25.08 1.03 10.97
N SER A 175 24.34 1.41 12.01
CA SER A 175 23.34 0.56 12.62
C SER A 175 21.95 0.78 12.00
N VAL A 176 21.32 -0.32 11.58
CA VAL A 176 19.92 -0.35 11.20
C VAL A 176 19.15 -1.15 12.25
N TRP A 177 18.11 -0.54 12.76
CA TRP A 177 17.26 -1.08 13.80
C TRP A 177 15.89 -1.41 13.22
N PHE A 178 15.46 -2.64 13.39
CA PHE A 178 14.15 -3.12 12.99
C PHE A 178 13.35 -3.43 14.25
N MET A 179 12.18 -2.84 14.40
CA MET A 179 11.24 -3.17 15.47
C MET A 179 9.98 -3.77 14.86
N VAL A 180 9.47 -4.82 15.50
CA VAL A 180 8.17 -5.40 15.21
C VAL A 180 7.37 -5.53 16.50
N GLU A 181 6.08 -5.23 16.43
CA GLU A 181 5.12 -5.36 17.52
C GLU A 181 4.09 -6.42 17.16
N CYS A 182 3.88 -7.37 18.06
CA CYS A 182 2.85 -8.39 17.97
C CYS A 182 1.63 -8.02 18.84
N ARG A 183 0.49 -8.65 18.57
CA ARG A 183 -0.75 -8.44 19.35
C ARG A 183 -0.61 -8.86 20.81
N GLU A 184 0.02 -9.98 21.00
CA GLU A 184 0.27 -10.57 22.33
C GLU A 184 1.77 -10.58 22.64
N GLU A 185 2.16 -11.01 23.83
CA GLU A 185 3.57 -11.22 24.17
C GLU A 185 4.24 -12.18 23.19
N ILE A 186 5.43 -11.82 22.74
CA ILE A 186 6.20 -12.64 21.80
C ILE A 186 6.59 -13.95 22.48
N THR A 187 6.35 -15.06 21.78
CA THR A 187 6.73 -16.39 22.24
C THR A 187 8.23 -16.50 22.47
N ALA A 188 8.65 -17.42 23.32
CA ALA A 188 10.06 -17.72 23.48
C ALA A 188 10.69 -18.13 22.14
N PRO A 189 11.94 -17.71 21.85
CA PRO A 189 12.64 -18.09 20.63
C PRO A 189 12.80 -19.60 20.53
N GLU A 190 12.15 -20.20 19.53
CA GLU A 190 12.18 -21.64 19.31
C GLU A 190 12.09 -21.97 17.83
N GLY A 191 13.06 -22.75 17.34
CA GLY A 191 13.12 -23.17 15.94
C GLY A 191 13.66 -22.10 15.00
N SER A 192 13.96 -22.52 13.78
CA SER A 192 14.53 -21.65 12.73
C SER A 192 13.50 -20.75 12.05
N GLU A 193 12.21 -20.95 12.31
CA GLU A 193 11.12 -20.19 11.70
C GLU A 193 10.53 -19.13 12.64
N TRP A 194 11.13 -18.93 13.81
CA TRP A 194 10.67 -17.94 14.76
C TRP A 194 11.11 -16.53 14.35
N MET A 195 10.13 -15.65 14.11
CA MET A 195 10.32 -14.21 13.87
C MET A 195 11.49 -13.88 12.93
N ASN A 196 11.49 -14.46 11.74
CA ASN A 196 12.51 -14.18 10.74
C ASN A 196 12.29 -12.80 10.08
N LEU A 197 13.39 -12.09 9.82
CA LEU A 197 13.42 -10.86 9.04
C LEU A 197 14.10 -11.14 7.70
N PHE A 198 13.32 -11.05 6.61
CA PHE A 198 13.81 -11.15 5.24
C PHE A 198 14.11 -9.77 4.69
N LEU A 199 15.22 -9.63 3.95
CA LEU A 199 15.71 -8.37 3.40
C LEU A 199 16.00 -8.51 1.90
N ASP A 200 15.44 -7.60 1.11
CA ASP A 200 15.82 -7.33 -0.28
C ASP A 200 16.58 -6.00 -0.27
N SER A 201 17.89 -6.08 -0.32
CA SER A 201 18.80 -4.95 -0.10
C SER A 201 19.02 -4.09 -1.33
N ASP A 202 18.75 -4.64 -2.52
CA ASP A 202 18.90 -3.95 -3.81
C ASP A 202 17.57 -3.57 -4.48
N CYS A 203 16.44 -3.86 -3.83
CA CYS A 203 15.08 -3.65 -4.34
C CYS A 203 14.84 -4.34 -5.69
N ASN A 204 15.43 -5.53 -5.88
CA ASN A 204 15.38 -6.27 -7.13
C ASN A 204 14.81 -7.67 -6.91
N SER A 205 13.55 -7.87 -7.20
CA SER A 205 12.87 -9.16 -7.04
C SER A 205 13.45 -10.34 -7.85
N LYS A 206 14.52 -10.11 -8.62
CA LYS A 206 15.21 -11.13 -9.44
C LYS A 206 16.51 -11.61 -8.82
N THR A 207 16.96 -11.01 -7.73
CA THR A 207 18.15 -11.41 -6.98
C THR A 207 17.76 -12.21 -5.74
N GLY A 208 18.67 -12.96 -5.18
CA GLY A 208 18.46 -13.75 -3.98
C GLY A 208 17.32 -14.79 -4.11
N TRP A 209 16.90 -15.36 -3.00
CA TRP A 209 15.77 -16.29 -2.97
C TRP A 209 14.44 -15.54 -3.01
N ALA A 210 13.67 -15.70 -4.08
CA ALA A 210 12.38 -15.04 -4.30
C ALA A 210 12.42 -13.50 -4.14
N GLY A 211 13.58 -12.89 -4.42
CA GLY A 211 13.83 -11.46 -4.26
C GLY A 211 14.48 -11.07 -2.93
N TYR A 212 14.72 -12.00 -2.02
CA TYR A 212 15.42 -11.71 -0.76
C TYR A 212 16.90 -12.06 -0.83
N ASP A 213 17.76 -11.12 -0.47
CA ASP A 213 19.21 -11.32 -0.42
C ASP A 213 19.66 -11.90 0.91
N PHE A 214 18.96 -11.54 2.00
CA PHE A 214 19.31 -11.94 3.37
C PHE A 214 18.10 -12.39 4.17
N VAL A 215 18.41 -13.25 5.17
CA VAL A 215 17.47 -13.57 6.25
C VAL A 215 18.18 -13.49 7.59
N ILE A 216 17.54 -12.87 8.57
CA ILE A 216 17.99 -12.73 9.95
C ILE A 216 17.07 -13.55 10.87
N GLY A 217 17.64 -14.29 11.81
CA GLY A 217 16.86 -15.00 12.83
C GLY A 217 16.71 -16.51 12.63
N ARG A 218 17.45 -17.13 11.70
CA ARG A 218 17.39 -18.59 11.50
C ARG A 218 17.97 -19.38 12.66
N ASP A 219 19.06 -18.88 13.25
CA ASP A 219 19.69 -19.45 14.43
C ASP A 219 19.77 -18.37 15.51
N ILE A 220 19.36 -18.71 16.71
CA ILE A 220 19.23 -17.79 17.81
C ILE A 220 20.11 -18.28 18.95
N SER A 221 21.03 -17.45 19.43
CA SER A 221 21.77 -17.70 20.64
C SER A 221 20.83 -17.61 21.87
N ALA A 222 21.24 -18.18 22.98
CA ALA A 222 20.43 -18.13 24.20
C ALA A 222 20.06 -16.68 24.56
N VAL A 223 18.77 -16.38 24.58
CA VAL A 223 18.27 -15.07 25.02
C VAL A 223 18.31 -15.01 26.55
N ARG A 224 18.99 -14.01 27.10
CA ARG A 224 19.11 -13.75 28.54
C ARG A 224 18.64 -12.35 28.84
N ASN A 225 17.71 -12.23 29.79
CA ASN A 225 17.11 -10.95 30.15
C ASN A 225 16.57 -10.17 28.92
N GLY A 226 15.95 -10.86 27.99
CA GLY A 226 15.41 -10.29 26.75
C GLY A 226 16.45 -9.97 25.68
N LYS A 227 17.75 -10.16 25.91
CA LYS A 227 18.82 -9.86 24.94
C LYS A 227 19.50 -11.14 24.45
N GLY A 228 19.86 -11.18 23.17
CA GLY A 228 20.55 -12.30 22.51
C GLY A 228 21.18 -11.90 21.19
N MET A 229 21.70 -12.89 20.48
CA MET A 229 22.24 -12.73 19.14
C MET A 229 21.48 -13.66 18.18
N VAL A 230 21.31 -13.22 16.95
CA VAL A 230 20.71 -13.99 15.88
C VAL A 230 21.60 -14.04 14.66
N SER A 231 21.56 -15.16 13.94
CA SER A 231 22.34 -15.32 12.72
C SER A 231 21.84 -14.42 11.60
N VAL A 232 22.76 -13.92 10.79
CA VAL A 232 22.53 -13.25 9.52
C VAL A 232 23.02 -14.17 8.41
N HIS A 233 22.13 -14.56 7.52
CA HIS A 233 22.44 -15.41 6.37
C HIS A 233 22.22 -14.66 5.07
N ALA A 234 23.11 -14.85 4.10
CA ALA A 234 22.98 -14.43 2.72
C ALA A 234 22.47 -15.60 1.86
N PHE A 235 21.48 -15.37 1.01
CA PHE A 235 21.03 -16.36 0.04
C PHE A 235 22.00 -16.49 -1.13
N ARG A 236 22.12 -17.71 -1.64
CA ARG A 236 22.94 -18.01 -2.81
C ARG A 236 22.05 -18.14 -4.04
N SER A 237 22.09 -17.13 -4.91
CA SER A 237 21.22 -17.06 -6.10
C SER A 237 19.71 -17.21 -5.74
N ASP A 238 18.90 -17.70 -6.67
CA ASP A 238 17.44 -17.90 -6.54
C ASP A 238 17.03 -19.20 -5.80
N THR A 239 17.94 -19.75 -4.98
CA THR A 239 17.70 -20.98 -4.23
C THR A 239 17.55 -20.72 -2.73
N TRP A 240 16.93 -21.67 -2.01
CA TRP A 240 16.86 -21.68 -0.54
C TRP A 240 18.19 -22.05 0.13
N GLU A 241 19.29 -21.98 -0.60
CA GLU A 241 20.61 -22.17 -0.05
C GLU A 241 21.13 -20.86 0.54
N MET A 242 21.58 -20.90 1.78
CA MET A 242 22.08 -19.72 2.48
C MET A 242 23.39 -19.99 3.20
N GLN A 243 24.15 -18.95 3.41
CA GLN A 243 25.40 -18.98 4.16
C GLN A 243 25.36 -17.95 5.28
N GLN A 244 25.69 -18.35 6.49
CA GLN A 244 25.86 -17.39 7.58
C GLN A 244 27.06 -16.48 7.28
N ILE A 245 26.79 -15.16 7.36
CA ILE A 245 27.79 -14.12 7.09
C ILE A 245 28.10 -13.27 8.32
N GLY A 246 27.30 -13.38 9.37
CA GLY A 246 27.47 -12.63 10.61
C GLY A 246 26.35 -12.86 11.59
N GLU A 247 26.24 -11.94 12.55
CA GLU A 247 25.22 -11.93 13.59
C GLU A 247 24.62 -10.55 13.75
N ALA A 248 23.39 -10.50 14.25
CA ALA A 248 22.66 -9.30 14.63
C ALA A 248 22.27 -9.37 16.11
N GLU A 249 22.14 -8.24 16.76
CA GLU A 249 21.64 -8.15 18.13
C GLU A 249 20.11 -8.29 18.17
N LEU A 250 19.64 -9.01 19.17
CA LEU A 250 18.22 -9.25 19.41
C LEU A 250 17.81 -8.72 20.76
N THR A 251 16.68 -8.00 20.83
CA THR A 251 16.02 -7.63 22.09
C THR A 251 14.54 -7.99 22.02
N VAL A 252 14.06 -8.70 23.05
CA VAL A 252 12.63 -9.00 23.25
C VAL A 252 12.14 -8.28 24.49
N GLU A 253 11.09 -7.47 24.35
CA GLU A 253 10.47 -6.72 25.44
C GLU A 253 8.94 -6.84 25.34
N GLY A 254 8.37 -7.78 26.10
CA GLY A 254 6.94 -8.09 26.05
C GLY A 254 6.50 -8.50 24.64
N ARG A 255 5.69 -7.67 24.01
CA ARG A 255 5.18 -7.89 22.65
C ARG A 255 6.04 -7.27 21.54
N PHE A 256 7.22 -6.77 21.86
CA PHE A 256 8.12 -6.12 20.92
C PHE A 256 9.39 -6.95 20.72
N LEU A 257 9.79 -7.06 19.46
CA LEU A 257 11.07 -7.60 19.06
C LEU A 257 11.86 -6.51 18.32
N ILE A 258 13.11 -6.34 18.71
CA ILE A 258 14.03 -5.39 18.11
C ILE A 258 15.25 -6.15 17.60
N VAL A 259 15.59 -5.96 16.34
CA VAL A 259 16.83 -6.48 15.74
C VAL A 259 17.71 -5.31 15.31
N ARG A 260 18.96 -5.33 15.72
CA ARG A 260 19.99 -4.38 15.28
C ARG A 260 21.04 -5.07 14.45
N VAL A 261 21.27 -4.59 13.24
CA VAL A 261 22.28 -5.12 12.31
C VAL A 261 23.12 -3.99 11.74
N ALA A 262 24.40 -4.28 11.44
CA ALA A 262 25.24 -3.35 10.70
C ALA A 262 24.74 -3.22 9.25
N ALA A 263 24.55 -1.98 8.77
CA ALA A 263 24.12 -1.74 7.38
C ALA A 263 25.10 -2.32 6.38
N SER A 264 26.41 -2.18 6.65
CA SER A 264 27.49 -2.71 5.83
C SER A 264 27.49 -4.24 5.71
N LEU A 265 26.90 -4.96 6.68
CA LEU A 265 26.81 -6.42 6.64
C LEU A 265 25.78 -6.91 5.62
N CYS A 266 24.67 -6.17 5.44
CA CYS A 266 23.54 -6.56 4.61
C CYS A 266 23.29 -5.61 3.43
N GLY A 267 24.20 -4.68 3.11
CA GLY A 267 24.02 -3.74 2.00
C GLY A 267 22.87 -2.76 2.20
N LEU A 268 22.57 -2.39 3.45
CA LEU A 268 21.41 -1.55 3.81
C LEU A 268 21.72 -0.04 3.84
N GLU A 269 22.74 0.42 3.13
CA GLU A 269 23.11 1.83 3.10
C GLU A 269 22.08 2.71 2.36
N GLY A 270 21.35 2.11 1.43
CA GLY A 270 20.35 2.76 0.58
C GLY A 270 18.89 2.47 0.97
N ASP A 271 18.05 2.52 -0.04
CA ASP A 271 16.69 2.02 -0.02
C ASP A 271 16.73 0.49 0.00
N PHE A 272 15.79 -0.16 0.67
CA PHE A 272 15.64 -1.61 0.70
C PHE A 272 14.19 -2.01 0.95
N ASP A 273 13.86 -3.28 0.66
CA ASP A 273 12.57 -3.86 1.01
C ASP A 273 12.76 -4.92 2.10
N PHE A 274 11.73 -5.13 2.93
CA PHE A 274 11.81 -6.08 4.01
C PHE A 274 10.47 -6.75 4.34
N LYS A 275 10.54 -7.88 5.01
CA LYS A 275 9.39 -8.66 5.47
C LYS A 275 9.70 -9.33 6.80
N TRP A 276 8.75 -9.30 7.72
CA TRP A 276 8.75 -10.17 8.89
C TRP A 276 7.94 -11.43 8.63
N ALA A 277 8.35 -12.54 9.21
CA ALA A 277 7.55 -13.76 9.17
C ALA A 277 7.81 -14.64 10.39
N ASP A 278 6.75 -15.18 10.96
CA ASP A 278 6.81 -16.13 12.06
C ASP A 278 6.16 -17.45 11.63
N ASN A 279 6.77 -18.58 12.01
CA ASN A 279 6.25 -19.93 11.77
C ASN A 279 5.93 -20.20 10.29
N SER A 280 6.73 -19.65 9.39
CA SER A 280 6.58 -19.70 7.95
C SER A 280 7.90 -20.01 7.27
N VAL A 281 7.85 -20.56 6.05
CA VAL A 281 9.01 -20.78 5.17
C VAL A 281 10.11 -21.66 5.80
N SER A 282 9.74 -22.84 6.26
CA SER A 282 10.70 -23.82 6.78
C SER A 282 11.49 -24.53 5.67
N ASP A 283 10.87 -24.68 4.50
CA ASP A 283 11.30 -25.53 3.39
C ASP A 283 11.66 -24.74 2.12
N GLY A 284 11.75 -23.40 2.20
CA GLY A 284 12.02 -22.55 1.05
C GLY A 284 10.87 -22.40 0.07
N GLN A 285 9.67 -22.78 0.47
CA GLN A 285 8.46 -22.58 -0.33
C GLN A 285 7.90 -21.18 -0.10
N VAL A 286 8.11 -20.28 -1.05
CA VAL A 286 7.64 -18.88 -0.94
C VAL A 286 6.13 -18.77 -0.71
N MET A 287 5.35 -19.74 -1.19
CA MET A 287 3.90 -19.79 -0.96
C MET A 287 3.54 -20.06 0.51
N SER A 288 4.49 -20.46 1.35
CA SER A 288 4.27 -20.62 2.78
C SER A 288 3.96 -19.28 3.48
N PHE A 289 4.34 -18.16 2.91
CA PHE A 289 3.91 -16.84 3.39
C PHE A 289 2.38 -16.63 3.33
N LEU A 290 1.68 -17.42 2.50
CA LEU A 290 0.23 -17.35 2.36
C LEU A 290 -0.52 -18.31 3.29
N ASP A 291 0.09 -19.44 3.66
CA ASP A 291 -0.64 -20.54 4.28
C ASP A 291 -0.14 -20.94 5.68
N ARG A 292 1.00 -20.41 6.12
CA ARG A 292 1.60 -20.78 7.40
C ARG A 292 1.97 -19.55 8.22
N GLY A 293 1.78 -19.65 9.53
CA GLY A 293 2.21 -18.63 10.47
C GLY A 293 1.67 -17.25 10.15
N ASP A 294 2.48 -16.25 10.38
CA ASP A 294 2.24 -14.87 10.04
C ASP A 294 3.32 -14.30 9.11
N ALA A 295 2.93 -13.45 8.18
CA ALA A 295 3.84 -12.77 7.27
C ALA A 295 3.43 -11.31 7.07
N ALA A 296 4.24 -10.39 7.51
CA ALA A 296 4.00 -8.96 7.48
C ALA A 296 4.96 -8.24 6.51
N PRO A 297 4.47 -7.71 5.39
CA PRO A 297 3.09 -7.76 4.89
C PRO A 297 2.74 -9.13 4.33
N ASN A 298 1.43 -9.39 4.22
CA ASN A 298 0.91 -10.66 3.73
C ASN A 298 1.41 -11.05 2.34
N GLY A 299 1.47 -12.37 2.09
CA GLY A 299 1.86 -12.94 0.80
C GLY A 299 3.30 -12.59 0.41
N ARG A 300 3.52 -12.34 -0.89
CA ARG A 300 4.84 -11.96 -1.42
C ARG A 300 5.08 -10.45 -1.51
N PHE A 301 4.22 -9.64 -0.92
CA PHE A 301 4.49 -8.22 -0.81
C PHE A 301 5.56 -7.93 0.24
N ASN A 302 6.28 -6.82 0.08
CA ASN A 302 7.27 -6.35 1.02
C ASN A 302 6.93 -4.95 1.52
N TYR A 303 7.37 -4.64 2.73
CA TYR A 303 7.49 -3.26 3.17
C TYR A 303 8.68 -2.61 2.48
N ALA A 304 8.51 -1.35 2.10
CA ALA A 304 9.54 -0.61 1.40
C ALA A 304 10.11 0.50 2.31
N TYR A 305 11.36 0.33 2.76
CA TYR A 305 12.09 1.39 3.42
C TYR A 305 12.72 2.30 2.35
N ARG A 306 12.33 3.56 2.35
CA ARG A 306 12.88 4.57 1.43
C ARG A 306 13.46 5.70 2.23
N GLN A 307 14.70 6.07 1.94
CA GLN A 307 15.33 7.22 2.58
C GLN A 307 14.75 8.51 2.03
N LYS A 308 14.60 9.51 2.89
CA LYS A 308 14.25 10.85 2.45
C LYS A 308 15.38 11.37 1.54
N LYS A 309 15.17 11.29 0.26
CA LYS A 309 16.03 11.98 -0.72
C LYS A 309 15.79 13.46 -0.50
N GLY A 310 16.86 14.25 -0.32
CA GLY A 310 16.81 15.67 0.03
C GLY A 310 15.73 16.44 -0.72
N THR A 311 15.29 17.57 -0.17
CA THR A 311 14.17 18.41 -0.63
C THR A 311 13.96 18.31 -2.14
N THR A 312 12.83 17.70 -2.56
CA THR A 312 12.48 17.59 -3.97
C THR A 312 12.45 19.00 -4.56
N THR A 313 13.39 19.30 -5.43
CA THR A 313 13.38 20.56 -6.16
C THR A 313 12.22 20.47 -7.15
N LEU A 314 11.15 21.20 -6.89
CA LEU A 314 10.00 21.26 -7.78
C LEU A 314 10.44 21.79 -9.14
N SER A 315 9.87 21.24 -10.22
CA SER A 315 10.15 21.75 -11.58
C SER A 315 9.78 23.22 -11.69
N GLU A 316 10.42 23.92 -12.61
CA GLU A 316 10.13 25.33 -12.88
C GLU A 316 8.64 25.53 -13.25
N SER A 317 8.06 24.58 -13.98
CA SER A 317 6.64 24.62 -14.34
C SER A 317 5.73 24.54 -13.11
N LEU A 318 6.00 23.63 -12.19
CA LEU A 318 5.19 23.51 -10.96
C LEU A 318 5.42 24.73 -10.04
N ASN A 319 6.64 25.20 -9.89
CA ASN A 319 6.94 26.43 -9.13
C ASN A 319 6.18 27.64 -9.67
N THR A 320 6.12 27.78 -10.99
CA THR A 320 5.36 28.86 -11.66
C THR A 320 3.87 28.76 -11.32
N CYS A 321 3.30 27.54 -11.36
CA CYS A 321 1.90 27.30 -11.03
C CYS A 321 1.59 27.53 -9.55
N LEU A 322 2.51 27.26 -8.65
CA LEU A 322 2.34 27.44 -7.22
C LEU A 322 2.52 28.90 -6.76
N ALA A 323 3.12 29.75 -7.59
CA ALA A 323 3.22 31.19 -7.31
C ALA A 323 1.82 31.82 -7.32
N GLY A 324 1.29 32.14 -6.13
CA GLY A 324 -0.10 32.59 -5.91
C GLY A 324 -1.13 31.48 -6.11
N GLY A 325 -0.71 30.21 -6.17
CA GLY A 325 -1.51 29.01 -6.29
C GLY A 325 -1.30 28.04 -5.14
N ALA A 326 -2.00 26.91 -5.18
CA ALA A 326 -1.85 25.85 -4.20
C ALA A 326 -2.16 24.47 -4.78
N GLY A 327 -1.45 23.47 -4.28
CA GLY A 327 -1.63 22.08 -4.61
C GLY A 327 -2.07 21.24 -3.40
N PHE A 328 -2.93 20.28 -3.67
CA PHE A 328 -3.54 19.39 -2.68
C PHE A 328 -3.57 17.96 -3.20
N VAL A 329 -3.53 17.00 -2.28
CA VAL A 329 -3.70 15.58 -2.59
C VAL A 329 -4.75 14.99 -1.65
N ALA A 330 -5.75 14.33 -2.21
CA ALA A 330 -6.82 13.73 -1.42
C ALA A 330 -6.26 12.65 -0.48
N GLY A 331 -6.68 12.70 0.78
CA GLY A 331 -6.19 11.83 1.84
C GLY A 331 -4.86 12.22 2.45
N LYS A 332 -4.22 13.32 1.98
CA LYS A 332 -3.04 13.90 2.64
C LYS A 332 -3.39 15.17 3.39
N SER A 333 -2.74 15.36 4.54
CA SER A 333 -3.01 16.46 5.49
C SER A 333 -2.14 17.69 5.27
N TYR A 334 -1.35 17.71 4.22
CA TYR A 334 -0.49 18.82 3.84
C TYR A 334 -0.89 19.39 2.48
N MET A 335 -0.54 20.61 2.25
CA MET A 335 -0.67 21.33 0.99
C MET A 335 0.63 22.02 0.63
N VAL A 336 0.81 22.30 -0.66
CA VAL A 336 1.92 23.14 -1.14
C VAL A 336 1.35 24.47 -1.61
N SER A 337 1.91 25.58 -1.16
CA SER A 337 1.61 26.92 -1.68
C SER A 337 2.90 27.72 -1.80
N GLY A 338 3.14 28.32 -2.94
CA GLY A 338 4.44 28.94 -3.25
C GLY A 338 5.56 27.91 -3.18
N LYS A 339 6.52 28.12 -2.29
CA LYS A 339 7.64 27.18 -2.04
C LYS A 339 7.51 26.43 -0.70
N SER A 340 6.36 26.55 -0.05
CA SER A 340 6.16 26.03 1.31
C SER A 340 5.19 24.86 1.31
N VAL A 341 5.54 23.82 2.04
CA VAL A 341 4.63 22.73 2.43
C VAL A 341 4.13 23.05 3.83
N SER A 342 2.82 23.05 4.03
CA SER A 342 2.19 23.33 5.31
C SER A 342 1.02 22.38 5.56
N PRO A 343 0.66 22.11 6.83
CA PRO A 343 -0.58 21.42 7.14
C PRO A 343 -1.78 22.16 6.55
N ILE A 344 -2.79 21.40 6.12
CA ILE A 344 -4.08 21.95 5.64
C ILE A 344 -4.82 22.66 6.77
N ASP A 345 -4.69 22.14 7.99
CA ASP A 345 -5.15 22.77 9.22
C ASP A 345 -4.02 22.79 10.25
N LEU A 346 -3.69 23.96 10.78
CA LEU A 346 -2.62 24.11 11.78
C LEU A 346 -3.04 23.64 13.18
N ALA A 347 -4.34 23.62 13.47
CA ALA A 347 -4.87 23.19 14.76
C ALA A 347 -5.09 21.67 14.81
N ASP A 348 -5.39 21.04 13.66
CA ASP A 348 -5.56 19.61 13.53
C ASP A 348 -4.84 19.08 12.29
N THR A 349 -3.62 18.59 12.48
CA THR A 349 -2.77 18.05 11.41
C THR A 349 -3.30 16.72 10.81
N GLY A 350 -4.38 16.16 11.36
CA GLY A 350 -5.07 14.99 10.80
C GLY A 350 -6.07 15.33 9.70
N VAL A 351 -6.41 16.62 9.53
CA VAL A 351 -7.36 17.07 8.49
C VAL A 351 -6.73 16.94 7.11
N ALA A 352 -7.30 16.12 6.25
CA ALA A 352 -6.78 15.81 4.92
C ALA A 352 -7.76 16.25 3.82
N ALA A 353 -7.24 16.75 2.69
CA ALA A 353 -8.06 17.09 1.52
C ALA A 353 -8.91 15.91 1.06
N GLN A 354 -10.11 16.16 0.53
CA GLN A 354 -11.07 15.11 0.20
C GLN A 354 -11.49 15.14 -1.27
N LEU A 355 -11.67 13.94 -1.83
CA LEU A 355 -12.37 13.75 -3.12
C LEU A 355 -13.73 13.11 -2.85
N THR A 356 -14.79 13.93 -2.89
CA THR A 356 -16.15 13.51 -2.59
C THR A 356 -17.03 13.69 -3.83
N ARG A 357 -17.74 12.63 -4.25
CA ARG A 357 -18.59 12.63 -5.45
C ARG A 357 -17.89 13.23 -6.68
N ASN A 358 -16.65 12.85 -6.87
CA ASN A 358 -15.80 13.33 -7.96
C ASN A 358 -15.56 14.86 -7.94
N ARG A 359 -15.58 15.47 -6.77
CA ARG A 359 -15.26 16.88 -6.55
C ARG A 359 -14.24 17.01 -5.44
N PHE A 360 -13.30 17.91 -5.64
CA PHE A 360 -12.23 18.14 -4.70
C PHE A 360 -12.67 19.15 -3.63
N PHE A 361 -12.62 18.76 -2.39
CA PHE A 361 -12.98 19.59 -1.24
C PHE A 361 -11.78 19.83 -0.34
N VAL A 362 -11.72 21.04 0.18
CA VAL A 362 -10.75 21.44 1.20
C VAL A 362 -11.49 22.16 2.32
N PRO A 363 -10.99 22.15 3.57
CA PRO A 363 -11.48 23.05 4.60
C PRO A 363 -11.33 24.49 4.13
N ALA A 364 -12.33 25.33 4.37
CA ALA A 364 -12.29 26.72 3.94
C ALA A 364 -11.03 27.44 4.49
N GLY A 365 -10.64 27.15 5.73
CA GLY A 365 -9.46 27.69 6.39
C GLY A 365 -8.15 27.43 5.65
N ALA A 366 -8.03 26.34 4.91
CA ALA A 366 -6.81 25.99 4.14
C ALA A 366 -6.42 27.08 3.14
N LEU A 367 -7.41 27.78 2.57
CA LEU A 367 -7.15 28.83 1.60
C LEU A 367 -6.54 30.10 2.21
N ALA A 368 -6.57 30.28 3.53
CA ALA A 368 -5.87 31.37 4.19
C ALA A 368 -4.33 31.27 4.07
N HIS A 369 -3.82 30.07 3.75
CA HIS A 369 -2.40 29.81 3.49
C HIS A 369 -1.99 30.04 2.03
N VAL A 370 -2.94 30.40 1.16
CA VAL A 370 -2.68 30.67 -0.26
C VAL A 370 -2.58 32.19 -0.50
N GLU A 371 -1.50 32.61 -1.12
CA GLU A 371 -1.24 34.02 -1.38
C GLU A 371 -2.41 34.69 -2.13
N GLY A 372 -2.82 35.84 -1.62
CA GLY A 372 -3.89 36.65 -2.20
C GLY A 372 -5.30 36.25 -1.75
N PHE A 373 -5.48 35.18 -0.98
CA PHE A 373 -6.75 34.85 -0.36
C PHE A 373 -6.88 35.40 1.05
N SER A 374 -8.09 35.80 1.40
CA SER A 374 -8.51 36.03 2.78
C SER A 374 -9.75 35.18 3.07
N VAL A 375 -9.78 34.56 4.23
CA VAL A 375 -10.82 33.64 4.65
C VAL A 375 -11.32 34.04 6.04
N SER A 376 -12.65 34.09 6.21
CA SER A 376 -13.27 34.19 7.52
C SER A 376 -14.36 33.13 7.63
N VAL A 377 -14.42 32.45 8.78
CA VAL A 377 -15.46 31.47 9.10
C VAL A 377 -16.32 32.03 10.22
N SER A 378 -17.63 31.87 10.10
CA SER A 378 -18.57 32.32 11.15
C SER A 378 -18.32 31.59 12.47
N ALA A 379 -18.72 32.22 13.58
CA ALA A 379 -18.49 31.67 14.93
C ALA A 379 -19.15 30.29 15.13
N ASP A 380 -20.23 29.99 14.43
CA ASP A 380 -20.92 28.70 14.44
C ASP A 380 -20.37 27.68 13.43
N GLY A 381 -19.33 28.07 12.66
CA GLY A 381 -18.71 27.22 11.66
C GLY A 381 -19.55 26.93 10.42
N THR A 382 -20.75 27.52 10.29
CA THR A 382 -21.68 27.16 9.22
C THR A 382 -21.44 27.91 7.91
N THR A 383 -20.74 29.04 7.97
CA THR A 383 -20.53 29.93 6.83
C THR A 383 -19.06 30.30 6.70
N ALA A 384 -18.52 30.27 5.49
CA ALA A 384 -17.19 30.77 5.17
C ALA A 384 -17.26 31.84 4.08
N THR A 385 -16.57 32.95 4.31
CA THR A 385 -16.33 33.98 3.31
C THR A 385 -14.90 33.85 2.80
N VAL A 386 -14.75 33.62 1.50
CA VAL A 386 -13.45 33.47 0.81
C VAL A 386 -13.34 34.61 -0.21
N SER A 387 -12.33 35.47 -0.02
CA SER A 387 -12.10 36.62 -0.91
C SER A 387 -10.72 36.58 -1.54
N ARG A 388 -10.65 36.98 -2.82
CA ARG A 388 -9.42 37.22 -3.55
C ARG A 388 -9.59 38.40 -4.52
N GLY A 389 -8.76 39.42 -4.35
CA GLY A 389 -8.91 40.66 -5.13
C GLY A 389 -10.27 41.32 -4.94
N LYS A 390 -11.06 41.39 -6.00
CA LYS A 390 -12.42 41.96 -5.96
C LYS A 390 -13.54 40.92 -5.81
N THR A 391 -13.20 39.62 -5.85
CA THR A 391 -14.17 38.53 -5.76
C THR A 391 -14.34 38.11 -4.32
N THR A 392 -15.56 37.96 -3.91
CA THR A 392 -15.93 37.42 -2.58
C THR A 392 -17.00 36.33 -2.78
N LEU A 393 -16.70 35.13 -2.30
CA LEU A 393 -17.61 33.99 -2.29
C LEU A 393 -18.03 33.69 -0.86
N VAL A 394 -19.32 33.47 -0.65
CA VAL A 394 -19.85 33.05 0.64
C VAL A 394 -20.47 31.67 0.53
N PHE A 395 -19.83 30.72 1.19
CA PHE A 395 -20.25 29.32 1.25
C PHE A 395 -21.03 29.07 2.53
N THR A 396 -22.19 28.42 2.43
CA THR A 396 -23.02 28.02 3.57
C THR A 396 -23.19 26.51 3.57
N SER A 397 -22.99 25.88 4.70
CA SER A 397 -23.14 24.44 4.88
C SER A 397 -24.54 23.97 4.48
N GLY A 398 -24.61 22.91 3.68
CA GLY A 398 -25.88 22.34 3.20
C GLY A 398 -26.57 23.13 2.09
N SER A 399 -26.05 24.30 1.69
CA SER A 399 -26.60 25.10 0.59
C SER A 399 -25.81 24.88 -0.69
N ASP A 400 -26.50 24.53 -1.77
CA ASP A 400 -25.93 24.50 -3.11
C ASP A 400 -25.85 25.89 -3.76
N HIS A 401 -26.25 26.94 -3.06
CA HIS A 401 -26.18 28.33 -3.47
C HIS A 401 -25.01 29.02 -2.78
N VAL A 402 -24.03 29.45 -3.57
CA VAL A 402 -22.88 30.24 -3.12
C VAL A 402 -23.09 31.68 -3.50
N ALA A 403 -23.11 32.58 -2.52
CA ALA A 403 -23.27 34.00 -2.80
C ALA A 403 -21.98 34.64 -3.33
N MET A 404 -22.08 35.47 -4.36
CA MET A 404 -21.02 36.22 -4.98
C MET A 404 -21.43 37.67 -5.19
N GLY A 405 -21.20 38.53 -4.21
CA GLY A 405 -21.73 39.90 -4.22
C GLY A 405 -23.28 39.91 -4.25
N ILE A 406 -23.87 40.44 -5.32
CA ILE A 406 -25.33 40.44 -5.54
C ILE A 406 -25.82 39.19 -6.29
N ASP A 407 -24.93 38.41 -6.84
CA ASP A 407 -25.23 37.21 -7.62
C ASP A 407 -25.16 35.96 -6.74
N THR A 408 -25.73 34.88 -7.27
CA THR A 408 -25.64 33.54 -6.65
C THR A 408 -25.23 32.51 -7.65
N VAL A 409 -24.35 31.64 -7.24
CA VAL A 409 -23.80 30.52 -8.02
C VAL A 409 -24.38 29.23 -7.47
N ILE A 410 -24.91 28.38 -8.35
CA ILE A 410 -25.37 27.05 -7.97
C ILE A 410 -24.21 26.05 -8.15
N VAL A 411 -23.91 25.32 -7.10
CA VAL A 411 -22.85 24.31 -7.11
C VAL A 411 -23.43 22.91 -7.07
N PRO A 412 -22.87 21.94 -7.81
CA PRO A 412 -23.44 20.61 -7.93
C PRO A 412 -23.35 19.76 -6.65
N VAL A 413 -22.47 20.14 -5.73
CA VAL A 413 -22.34 19.53 -4.40
C VAL A 413 -22.20 20.65 -3.38
N ALA A 414 -23.14 20.70 -2.44
CA ALA A 414 -23.14 21.71 -1.39
C ALA A 414 -21.93 21.60 -0.46
N PRO A 415 -21.39 22.70 0.05
CA PRO A 415 -20.49 22.71 1.20
C PRO A 415 -21.09 21.95 2.38
N TYR A 416 -20.24 21.31 3.17
CA TYR A 416 -20.69 20.54 4.33
C TYR A 416 -19.74 20.70 5.52
N ILE A 417 -20.24 20.40 6.71
CA ILE A 417 -19.44 20.37 7.93
C ILE A 417 -19.07 18.93 8.25
N GLU A 418 -17.79 18.71 8.48
CA GLU A 418 -17.27 17.46 9.00
C GLU A 418 -16.14 17.76 10.00
N ASN A 419 -16.19 17.14 11.18
CA ASN A 419 -15.23 17.36 12.27
C ASN A 419 -15.02 18.84 12.65
N GLY A 420 -16.10 19.61 12.63
CA GLY A 420 -16.05 21.05 12.95
C GLY A 420 -15.45 21.94 11.87
N GLN A 421 -15.08 21.41 10.72
CA GLN A 421 -14.54 22.14 9.57
C GLN A 421 -15.62 22.31 8.50
N LEU A 422 -15.71 23.50 7.90
CA LEU A 422 -16.53 23.73 6.72
C LEU A 422 -15.74 23.39 5.45
N TRP A 423 -16.18 22.37 4.75
CA TRP A 423 -15.60 21.87 3.51
C TRP A 423 -16.21 22.55 2.31
N ILE A 424 -15.38 23.13 1.45
CA ILE A 424 -15.80 23.86 0.27
C ILE A 424 -15.22 23.27 -1.02
N PRO A 425 -15.95 23.34 -2.14
CA PRO A 425 -15.51 22.79 -3.42
C PRO A 425 -14.41 23.66 -4.05
N LEU A 426 -13.19 23.12 -4.16
CA LEU A 426 -12.02 23.86 -4.58
C LEU A 426 -12.10 24.42 -6.01
N HIS A 427 -12.76 23.67 -6.94
CA HIS A 427 -12.94 24.12 -8.32
C HIS A 427 -13.80 25.38 -8.45
N VAL A 428 -14.79 25.56 -7.54
CA VAL A 428 -15.65 26.76 -7.49
C VAL A 428 -14.81 27.96 -7.07
N VAL A 429 -13.99 27.78 -6.04
CA VAL A 429 -13.04 28.82 -5.59
C VAL A 429 -12.11 29.24 -6.75
N ALA A 430 -11.52 28.29 -7.44
CA ALA A 430 -10.62 28.57 -8.53
C ALA A 430 -11.33 29.34 -9.67
N TYR A 431 -12.44 28.80 -10.18
CA TYR A 431 -13.14 29.35 -11.32
C TYR A 431 -13.59 30.81 -11.13
N TYR A 432 -14.25 31.13 -10.02
CA TYR A 432 -14.77 32.46 -9.77
C TYR A 432 -13.69 33.48 -9.34
N ASN A 433 -12.51 33.02 -8.95
CA ASN A 433 -11.33 33.87 -8.70
C ASN A 433 -10.40 34.00 -9.91
N GLY A 434 -10.84 33.56 -11.11
CA GLY A 434 -10.05 33.66 -12.34
C GLY A 434 -8.78 32.81 -12.30
N MET A 435 -8.83 31.71 -11.58
CA MET A 435 -7.73 30.74 -11.51
C MET A 435 -8.06 29.50 -12.33
N GLN A 436 -7.04 28.86 -12.83
CA GLN A 436 -7.15 27.53 -13.44
C GLN A 436 -7.24 26.45 -12.35
N PHE A 437 -8.03 25.43 -12.60
CA PHE A 437 -8.16 24.25 -11.74
C PHE A 437 -7.75 23.00 -12.52
N LEU A 438 -6.68 22.38 -12.08
CA LEU A 438 -6.20 21.11 -12.62
C LEU A 438 -6.49 20.02 -11.59
N SER A 439 -7.01 18.90 -12.02
CA SER A 439 -7.16 17.73 -11.16
C SER A 439 -7.12 16.45 -11.98
N ASP A 440 -6.81 15.35 -11.33
CA ASP A 440 -6.84 14.04 -11.95
C ASP A 440 -7.63 13.02 -11.12
N ARG A 441 -7.80 11.85 -11.72
CA ARG A 441 -8.52 10.74 -11.07
C ARG A 441 -7.82 10.16 -9.84
N TYR A 442 -6.55 10.49 -9.63
CA TYR A 442 -5.75 10.04 -8.48
C TYR A 442 -5.92 10.95 -7.25
N GLY A 443 -6.82 11.93 -7.33
CA GLY A 443 -7.09 12.83 -6.22
C GLY A 443 -6.01 13.89 -6.02
N ARG A 444 -5.30 14.28 -7.08
CA ARG A 444 -4.37 15.41 -7.06
C ARG A 444 -5.05 16.64 -7.65
N ALA A 445 -4.91 17.77 -7.00
CA ALA A 445 -5.51 19.02 -7.45
C ALA A 445 -4.55 20.19 -7.30
N LEU A 446 -4.59 21.09 -8.27
CA LEU A 446 -3.81 22.33 -8.30
C LEU A 446 -4.74 23.47 -8.68
N ILE A 447 -4.73 24.55 -7.91
CA ILE A 447 -5.29 25.84 -8.31
C ILE A 447 -4.14 26.80 -8.61
N THR A 448 -4.23 27.53 -9.72
CA THR A 448 -3.14 28.38 -10.17
C THR A 448 -3.65 29.60 -10.93
N PRO A 449 -3.03 30.79 -10.72
CA PRO A 449 -3.28 31.95 -11.59
C PRO A 449 -2.55 31.87 -12.94
N ALA A 450 -1.62 30.91 -13.11
CA ALA A 450 -0.87 30.74 -14.35
C ALA A 450 -1.75 30.19 -15.47
N ASP A 451 -1.50 30.62 -16.69
CA ASP A 451 -2.14 30.06 -17.89
C ASP A 451 -1.55 28.68 -18.20
N VAL A 452 -2.29 27.63 -17.82
CA VAL A 452 -1.88 26.23 -18.00
C VAL A 452 -2.60 25.55 -19.18
N GLU A 453 -3.55 26.22 -19.83
CA GLU A 453 -4.30 25.65 -20.96
C GLU A 453 -3.40 25.30 -22.15
N LYS A 454 -2.25 25.97 -22.24
CA LYS A 454 -1.27 25.76 -23.31
C LYS A 454 -0.20 24.73 -22.97
N LEU A 455 -0.22 24.17 -21.75
CA LEU A 455 0.76 23.16 -21.38
C LEU A 455 0.38 21.81 -21.99
N PRO A 456 1.36 21.05 -22.50
CA PRO A 456 1.11 19.67 -22.92
C PRO A 456 0.59 18.81 -21.77
N ASP A 457 -0.34 17.89 -22.06
CA ASP A 457 -0.91 16.96 -21.05
C ASP A 457 0.15 16.22 -20.25
N GLU A 458 1.26 15.85 -20.91
CA GLU A 458 2.38 15.19 -20.24
C GLU A 458 3.03 16.11 -19.18
N THR A 459 3.14 17.40 -19.46
CA THR A 459 3.67 18.39 -18.52
C THR A 459 2.74 18.53 -17.31
N VAL A 460 1.43 18.63 -17.56
CA VAL A 460 0.42 18.70 -16.49
C VAL A 460 0.48 17.44 -15.61
N ARG A 461 0.54 16.26 -16.23
CA ARG A 461 0.65 14.99 -15.51
C ARG A 461 1.93 14.92 -14.68
N ARG A 462 3.05 15.37 -15.20
CA ARG A 462 4.32 15.43 -14.47
C ARG A 462 4.24 16.38 -13.28
N MET A 463 3.66 17.57 -13.44
CA MET A 463 3.47 18.52 -12.34
C MET A 463 2.59 17.94 -11.20
N LEU A 464 1.49 17.26 -11.53
CA LEU A 464 0.63 16.61 -10.54
C LEU A 464 1.35 15.45 -9.83
N ASN A 465 2.22 14.70 -10.53
CA ASN A 465 3.08 13.70 -9.92
C ASN A 465 4.13 14.32 -8.98
N GLU A 466 4.72 15.43 -9.36
CA GLU A 466 5.68 16.17 -8.51
C GLU A 466 5.00 16.74 -7.27
N LEU A 467 3.77 17.24 -7.43
CA LEU A 467 2.95 17.73 -6.33
C LEU A 467 2.70 16.63 -5.28
N ASP A 468 2.33 15.44 -5.73
CA ASP A 468 2.10 14.28 -4.86
C ASP A 468 3.37 13.86 -4.10
N ARG A 469 4.54 14.06 -4.69
CA ARG A 469 5.85 13.82 -4.05
C ARG A 469 6.28 14.91 -3.07
N ALA A 470 5.78 16.14 -3.27
CA ALA A 470 6.11 17.27 -2.44
C ALA A 470 5.32 17.29 -1.13
N ILE A 471 4.10 16.77 -1.16
CA ILE A 471 3.17 16.64 -0.03
C ILE A 471 3.32 15.26 0.63
#